data_ea25d9adf99fb577a17ad31e016cb131
#
_entry.id   ea25d9adf99fb577a17ad31e016cb131
#
_cell.length_a   1.000
_cell.length_b   1.000
_cell.length_c   1.000
_cell.angle_alpha   90.00
_cell.angle_beta   90.00
_cell.angle_gamma   90.00
#
_symmetry.space_group_name_H-M   'P 1'
#
loop_
_entity.id
_entity.type
_entity.pdbx_description
1 polymer ?
#
loop_
_entity_poly.entity_id
_entity_poly.type
_entity_poly.pdbx_seq_one_letter_code
_entity_poly.pdbx_strand_id
1 'polypeptide(L)' 'MRPKTLKLVVTFHTTAAAMAMEALCKAQNLPGRLIPTPRELTADCGMAWCAPLDAGETLLSMADAHHLEYADWQELLA' A
#
# COMPACT_ATOMS: atom_id res chain seq x y z
N MET A 1 -14.87 2.67 17.83
CA MET A 1 -14.20 3.32 16.69
C MET A 1 -12.70 3.41 16.96
N ARG A 2 -11.89 2.98 16.02
CA ARG A 2 -10.44 3.06 16.19
C ARG A 2 -9.96 4.47 15.88
N PRO A 3 -9.04 5.02 16.68
CA PRO A 3 -8.46 6.28 16.33
C PRO A 3 -7.63 6.14 15.05
N LYS A 4 -7.63 7.17 14.23
CA LYS A 4 -6.79 7.20 13.04
C LYS A 4 -5.34 7.41 13.45
N THR A 5 -4.45 6.66 12.84
CA THR A 5 -3.01 6.79 13.04
C THR A 5 -2.34 6.97 11.69
N LEU A 6 -1.12 7.49 11.71
CA LEU A 6 -0.35 7.62 10.49
C LEU A 6 -0.05 6.23 9.93
N LYS A 7 -0.36 6.04 8.66
CA LYS A 7 -0.13 4.81 7.93
C LYS A 7 0.60 5.11 6.64
N LEU A 8 1.32 4.12 6.15
CA LEU A 8 1.85 4.18 4.79
C LEU A 8 0.74 3.76 3.83
N VAL A 9 0.45 4.60 2.85
CA VAL A 9 -0.55 4.32 1.84
C VAL A 9 0.14 4.33 0.48
N VAL A 10 0.10 3.18 -0.21
CA VAL A 10 0.74 3.01 -1.52
C VAL A 10 -0.34 2.94 -2.58
N THR A 11 -0.23 3.79 -3.60
CA THR A 11 -1.18 3.80 -4.71
C THR A 11 -0.59 3.10 -5.92
N PHE A 12 -1.46 2.67 -6.84
CA PHE A 12 -1.07 1.87 -7.98
C PHE A 12 -1.69 2.42 -9.26
N HIS A 13 -1.05 2.14 -10.39
CA HIS A 13 -1.59 2.50 -11.70
C HIS A 13 -2.64 1.50 -12.17
N THR A 14 -2.58 0.26 -11.71
CA THR A 14 -3.49 -0.80 -12.15
C THR A 14 -3.99 -1.61 -10.97
N THR A 15 -5.17 -2.20 -11.12
CA THR A 15 -5.72 -3.13 -10.13
C THR A 15 -4.84 -4.37 -9.99
N ALA A 16 -4.25 -4.83 -11.09
CA ALA A 16 -3.36 -5.98 -11.07
C ALA A 16 -2.15 -5.74 -10.15
N ALA A 17 -1.58 -4.54 -10.18
CA ALA A 17 -0.46 -4.20 -9.30
C ALA A 17 -0.89 -4.17 -7.84
N ALA A 18 -2.08 -3.64 -7.55
CA ALA A 18 -2.61 -3.63 -6.18
C ALA A 18 -2.82 -5.05 -5.65
N MET A 19 -3.35 -5.93 -6.46
CA MET A 19 -3.55 -7.33 -6.09
C MET A 19 -2.22 -8.07 -5.92
N ALA A 20 -1.22 -7.74 -6.74
CA ALA A 20 0.12 -8.31 -6.60
C ALA A 20 0.76 -7.90 -5.28
N MET A 21 0.58 -6.64 -4.86
CA MET A 21 1.06 -6.18 -3.57
C MET A 21 0.43 -6.98 -2.44
N GLU A 22 -0.88 -7.19 -2.50
CA GLU A 22 -1.58 -7.99 -1.49
C GLU A 22 -1.01 -9.40 -1.42
N ALA A 23 -0.83 -10.06 -2.56
CA ALA A 23 -0.30 -11.41 -2.61
C ALA A 23 1.11 -11.50 -2.05
N LEU A 24 1.99 -10.55 -2.40
CA LEU A 24 3.35 -10.52 -1.90
C LEU A 24 3.39 -10.29 -0.39
N CYS A 25 2.57 -9.38 0.11
CA CYS A 25 2.53 -9.09 1.54
C CYS A 25 2.04 -10.31 2.33
N LYS A 26 1.06 -11.02 1.81
CA LYS A 26 0.60 -12.27 2.45
C LYS A 26 1.71 -13.33 2.46
N ALA A 27 2.42 -13.48 1.36
CA ALA A 27 3.50 -14.47 1.26
C ALA A 27 4.67 -14.13 2.20
N GLN A 28 4.92 -12.85 2.43
CA GLN A 28 6.02 -12.39 3.28
C GLN A 28 5.57 -12.12 4.72
N ASN A 29 4.30 -12.36 5.04
CA ASN A 29 3.72 -12.06 6.35
C ASN A 29 3.87 -10.59 6.75
N LEU A 30 3.76 -9.69 5.78
CA LEU A 30 3.80 -8.25 6.04
C LEU A 30 2.41 -7.73 6.36
N PRO A 31 2.29 -6.83 7.35
CA PRO A 31 0.99 -6.29 7.72
C PRO A 31 0.45 -5.31 6.68
N GLY A 32 -0.86 -5.17 6.64
CA GLY A 32 -1.52 -4.22 5.76
C GLY A 32 -2.77 -4.81 5.13
N ARG A 33 -3.43 -3.98 4.34
CA ARG A 33 -4.65 -4.38 3.63
C ARG A 33 -4.92 -3.43 2.47
N LEU A 34 -5.70 -3.90 1.49
CA LEU A 34 -6.21 -3.04 0.43
C LEU A 34 -7.34 -2.19 0.96
N ILE A 35 -7.34 -0.92 0.60
CA ILE A 35 -8.39 0.03 0.93
C ILE A 35 -8.77 0.81 -0.33
N PRO A 36 -9.95 1.43 -0.35
CA PRO A 36 -10.25 2.40 -1.41
C PRO A 36 -9.24 3.55 -1.34
N THR A 37 -8.81 4.05 -2.49
CA THR A 37 -7.85 5.16 -2.51
C THR A 37 -8.43 6.38 -1.78
N PRO A 38 -7.72 6.93 -0.79
CA PRO A 38 -8.19 8.13 -0.08
C PRO A 38 -8.37 9.32 -1.01
N ARG A 39 -9.25 10.24 -0.63
CA ARG A 39 -9.54 11.44 -1.44
C ARG A 39 -8.30 12.31 -1.64
N GLU A 40 -7.40 12.30 -0.69
CA GLU A 40 -6.16 13.10 -0.74
C GLU A 40 -5.21 12.60 -1.83
N LEU A 41 -5.43 11.40 -2.33
CA LEU A 41 -4.56 10.79 -3.32
C LEU A 41 -5.32 10.55 -4.62
N THR A 42 -4.58 10.58 -5.71
CA THR A 42 -5.12 10.25 -7.03
C THR A 42 -4.48 8.95 -7.48
N ALA A 43 -5.30 7.98 -7.89
CA ALA A 43 -4.80 6.73 -8.42
C ALA A 43 -5.75 6.18 -9.48
N ASP A 44 -5.16 5.60 -10.52
CA ASP A 44 -5.94 5.10 -11.66
C ASP A 44 -6.78 3.89 -11.29
N CYS A 45 -6.31 3.05 -10.37
CA CYS A 45 -7.02 1.81 -10.05
C CYS A 45 -8.06 1.95 -8.94
N GLY A 46 -8.08 3.06 -8.23
CA GLY A 46 -9.04 3.29 -7.15
C GLY A 46 -8.78 2.49 -5.88
N MET A 47 -7.72 1.69 -5.82
CA MET A 47 -7.35 0.90 -4.65
C MET A 47 -5.94 1.27 -4.20
N ALA A 48 -5.70 1.15 -2.89
CA ALA A 48 -4.40 1.44 -2.31
C ALA A 48 -4.06 0.40 -1.24
N TRP A 49 -2.78 0.23 -0.97
CA TRP A 49 -2.33 -0.64 0.12
C TRP A 49 -2.04 0.22 1.34
N CYS A 50 -2.67 -0.11 2.46
CA CYS A 50 -2.50 0.60 3.71
C CYS A 50 -1.75 -0.28 4.69
N ALA A 51 -0.63 0.20 5.21
CA ALA A 51 0.23 -0.56 6.13
C ALA A 51 0.72 0.33 7.27
N PRO A 52 1.13 -0.27 8.41
CA PRO A 52 1.77 0.49 9.48
C PRO A 52 3.06 1.15 8.99
N LEU A 53 3.38 2.33 9.52
CA LEU A 53 4.59 3.05 9.12
C LEU A 53 5.87 2.25 9.34
N ASP A 54 5.93 1.50 10.43
CA ASP A 54 7.13 0.74 10.76
C ASP A 54 7.39 -0.42 9.80
N ALA A 55 6.40 -0.80 9.00
CA ALA A 55 6.55 -1.81 7.96
C ALA A 55 6.89 -1.19 6.59
N GLY A 56 6.86 0.13 6.49
CA GLY A 56 6.98 0.82 5.19
C GLY A 56 8.29 0.55 4.47
N GLU A 57 9.41 0.62 5.20
CA GLU A 57 10.72 0.41 4.58
C GLU A 57 10.85 -1.01 4.03
N THR A 58 10.44 -2.00 4.80
CA THR A 58 10.45 -3.40 4.37
C THR A 58 9.52 -3.60 3.17
N LEU A 59 8.34 -2.99 3.22
CA LEU A 59 7.36 -3.08 2.15
C LEU A 59 7.89 -2.53 0.84
N LEU A 60 8.47 -1.34 0.86
CA LEU A 60 8.98 -0.69 -0.35
C LEU A 60 10.20 -1.42 -0.89
N SER A 61 11.07 -1.92 -0.01
CA SER A 61 12.21 -2.74 -0.42
C SER A 61 11.76 -4.03 -1.09
N MET A 62 10.72 -4.66 -0.57
CA MET A 62 10.15 -5.87 -1.16
C MET A 62 9.58 -5.57 -2.54
N ALA A 63 8.84 -4.48 -2.68
CA ALA A 63 8.25 -4.09 -3.95
C ALA A 63 9.35 -3.88 -5.01
N ASP A 64 10.44 -3.21 -4.64
CA ASP A 64 11.57 -3.01 -5.54
C ASP A 64 12.25 -4.33 -5.92
N ALA A 65 12.44 -5.22 -4.94
CA ALA A 65 13.09 -6.52 -5.18
C ALA A 65 12.29 -7.39 -6.14
N HIS A 66 10.96 -7.30 -6.11
CA HIS A 66 10.07 -8.06 -6.97
C HIS A 66 9.64 -7.30 -8.22
N HIS A 67 10.20 -6.12 -8.45
CA HIS A 67 9.86 -5.26 -9.59
C HIS A 67 8.37 -4.93 -9.65
N LEU A 68 7.74 -4.81 -8.48
CA LEU A 68 6.34 -4.44 -8.39
C LEU A 68 6.20 -2.95 -8.67
N GLU A 69 5.39 -2.60 -9.65
CA GLU A 69 5.15 -1.20 -9.98
C GLU A 69 4.10 -0.61 -9.05
N TYR A 70 4.38 0.57 -8.51
CA TYR A 70 3.40 1.36 -7.77
C TYR A 70 3.49 2.80 -8.26
N ALA A 71 2.38 3.55 -8.09
CA ALA A 71 2.32 4.93 -8.57
C ALA A 71 3.04 5.88 -7.62
N ASP A 72 2.71 5.79 -6.34
CA ASP A 72 3.25 6.70 -5.32
C ASP A 72 2.96 6.11 -3.95
N TRP A 73 3.55 6.73 -2.93
CA TRP A 73 3.24 6.37 -1.55
C TRP A 73 3.28 7.63 -0.69
N GLN A 74 2.46 7.64 0.35
CA GLN A 74 2.40 8.76 1.29
C GLN A 74 2.08 8.25 2.69
N GLU A 75 2.41 9.06 3.67
CA GLU A 75 2.01 8.83 5.06
C GLU A 75 0.74 9.62 5.32
N LEU A 76 -0.33 8.92 5.65
CA LEU A 76 -1.64 9.52 5.87
C LEU A 76 -2.26 8.98 7.14
N LEU A 77 -3.17 9.76 7.72
CA LEU A 77 -4.03 9.28 8.79
C LEU A 77 -5.08 8.33 8.19
N ALA A 78 -5.15 7.14 8.73
CA ALA A 78 -6.08 6.14 8.21
C ALA A 78 -6.54 5.16 9.29
#